data_0c29f1424b5344e7e20a689166e576cf
#
_entry.id   0c29f1424b5344e7e20a689166e576cf
#
_cell.length_a   1.000
_cell.length_b   1.000
_cell.length_c   1.000
_cell.angle_alpha   90.00
_cell.angle_beta   90.00
_cell.angle_gamma   90.00
#
_symmetry.space_group_name_H-M   'P 1'
#
loop_
_entity.id
_entity.type
_entity.pdbx_description
1 polymer ?
#
loop_
_entity_poly.entity_id
_entity_poly.type
_entity_poly.pdbx_seq_one_letter_code
_entity_poly.pdbx_strand_id
1 'polypeptide(L)'
;MGTLLCAPWQAGAGKWPTNALAHPALCFLGITTALCVIWALSVCRYDRRPRRLDREYAMTLQYQTIADCVGNTPLVRLQRMMGTTSNTILLKLEGNNPAGSVKDRPALSMITRAELRGQIVPGDTLIEATSGNTGIALAMAAAIKGYRMILIMPDNSSAERKAAMTAYGAELILVSKDEGMEGARDLADRMQAEGRGKVLDQFANGDNPEAHYTSTGPEIWQQTAGTVTHFVSSMGTTGTIMGTSRYLKEQNPDVQIVGLQPMEGASIPGIRRWPYEYLPKIYQSDRVDRIIDMGQTEAEETMRRLAREEGIFCGVSSGGSVAGALRIAREVENATLPAHGRRQERADSCR
;
A
#
# COMPACT_ATOMS: atom_id res chain seq x y z
N MET A 1 40.35 -14.50 -12.84
CA MET A 1 41.52 -14.21 -11.95
C MET A 1 41.38 -12.77 -11.49
N GLY A 2 41.28 -12.52 -10.19
CA GLY A 2 41.19 -11.18 -9.61
C GLY A 2 40.28 -11.14 -8.37
N THR A 3 40.73 -11.89 -7.35
CA THR A 3 40.15 -11.84 -6.00
C THR A 3 40.58 -10.55 -5.32
N LEU A 4 39.60 -9.73 -4.85
CA LEU A 4 39.82 -8.62 -3.91
C LEU A 4 39.35 -9.02 -2.53
N LEU A 5 40.35 -9.21 -1.64
CA LEU A 5 40.19 -9.51 -0.22
C LEU A 5 39.80 -8.22 0.54
N CYS A 6 38.75 -8.29 1.33
CA CYS A 6 38.47 -7.31 2.38
C CYS A 6 39.37 -7.57 3.60
N ALA A 7 40.16 -6.56 4.00
CA ALA A 7 40.89 -6.54 5.26
C ALA A 7 40.08 -5.84 6.36
N PRO A 8 40.21 -6.28 7.63
CA PRO A 8 39.44 -5.70 8.74
C PRO A 8 40.09 -4.38 9.26
N TRP A 9 39.25 -3.44 9.60
CA TRP A 9 39.63 -2.15 10.18
C TRP A 9 39.99 -2.32 11.67
N GLN A 10 41.25 -2.05 12.02
CA GLN A 10 41.72 -2.02 13.43
C GLN A 10 41.53 -0.62 14.00
N ALA A 11 40.88 -0.54 15.15
CA ALA A 11 40.75 0.69 15.93
C ALA A 11 42.06 1.06 16.59
N GLY A 12 42.65 2.17 16.17
CA GLY A 12 43.84 2.78 16.79
C GLY A 12 43.44 3.76 17.90
N ALA A 13 43.93 3.49 19.11
CA ALA A 13 43.80 4.37 20.27
C ALA A 13 44.75 5.58 20.12
N GLY A 14 44.22 6.76 19.89
CA GLY A 14 44.95 8.03 19.87
C GLY A 14 44.82 8.73 21.22
N LYS A 15 46.00 8.93 21.87
CA LYS A 15 46.16 9.72 23.12
C LYS A 15 46.02 11.21 22.86
N TRP A 16 45.29 11.91 23.72
CA TRP A 16 45.24 13.37 23.75
C TRP A 16 46.39 13.92 24.61
N PRO A 17 47.06 15.02 24.22
CA PRO A 17 48.14 15.62 25.02
C PRO A 17 47.57 16.55 26.10
N THR A 18 48.07 16.32 27.30
CA THR A 18 48.00 17.25 28.45
C THR A 18 49.01 18.36 28.25
N ASN A 19 48.58 19.62 28.31
CA ASN A 19 49.48 20.72 28.68
C ASN A 19 48.80 21.66 29.65
N ALA A 20 49.45 21.75 30.81
CA ALA A 20 49.18 22.61 31.93
C ALA A 20 49.66 24.04 31.66
N LEU A 21 48.96 25.02 32.21
CA LEU A 21 49.57 26.26 32.68
C LEU A 21 48.94 26.63 34.01
N ALA A 22 49.84 26.92 34.94
CA ALA A 22 49.59 27.13 36.36
C ALA A 22 49.44 28.64 36.70
N HIS A 23 48.79 28.83 37.86
CA HIS A 23 48.96 29.85 38.91
C HIS A 23 48.04 31.10 38.90
N PRO A 24 47.85 31.73 40.09
CA PRO A 24 48.06 31.31 41.48
C PRO A 24 46.87 31.53 42.46
N ALA A 25 47.08 31.00 43.65
CA ALA A 25 46.29 31.02 44.85
C ALA A 25 45.73 32.37 45.33
N LEU A 26 44.59 32.31 45.96
CA LEU A 26 44.26 33.08 47.17
C LEU A 26 43.28 32.35 48.04
N CYS A 27 43.69 32.19 49.31
CA CYS A 27 42.95 31.65 50.42
C CYS A 27 41.64 32.40 50.66
N PHE A 28 40.56 31.65 50.87
CA PHE A 28 39.50 32.01 51.82
C PHE A 28 38.99 30.73 52.48
N LEU A 29 39.30 30.62 53.78
CA LEU A 29 38.84 29.55 54.63
C LEU A 29 37.35 29.72 54.95
N GLY A 30 36.69 28.60 54.95
CA GLY A 30 35.68 28.30 55.94
C GLY A 30 34.29 28.88 55.77
N ILE A 31 33.51 28.34 54.80
CA ILE A 31 32.01 28.27 54.87
C ILE A 31 31.43 27.34 53.76
N THR A 32 32.19 26.41 53.23
CA THR A 32 31.74 25.63 52.05
C THR A 32 31.39 24.15 52.32
N THR A 33 31.53 23.65 53.53
CA THR A 33 31.23 22.21 53.80
C THR A 33 29.76 21.91 54.15
N ALA A 34 29.01 22.92 54.61
CA ALA A 34 27.58 22.71 54.96
C ALA A 34 26.63 22.78 53.74
N LEU A 35 26.98 23.61 52.73
CA LEU A 35 26.16 23.81 51.51
C LEU A 35 26.32 22.66 50.47
N CYS A 36 27.53 22.06 50.38
CA CYS A 36 27.72 20.88 49.50
C CYS A 36 26.99 19.61 49.98
N VAL A 37 26.85 19.41 51.26
CA VAL A 37 26.14 18.24 51.81
C VAL A 37 24.61 18.41 51.61
N ILE A 38 24.08 19.63 51.74
CA ILE A 38 22.68 19.91 51.54
C ILE A 38 22.33 19.81 50.03
N TRP A 39 23.24 20.20 49.13
CA TRP A 39 23.04 20.08 47.69
C TRP A 39 23.15 18.60 47.24
N ALA A 40 24.10 17.84 47.75
CA ALA A 40 24.22 16.40 47.47
C ALA A 40 23.05 15.58 48.04
N LEU A 41 22.45 15.98 49.13
CA LEU A 41 21.26 15.30 49.72
C LEU A 41 19.94 15.72 49.01
N SER A 42 19.91 16.91 48.36
CA SER A 42 18.77 17.33 47.55
C SER A 42 18.75 16.70 46.15
N VAL A 43 19.90 16.31 45.61
CA VAL A 43 20.00 15.65 44.29
C VAL A 43 19.74 14.14 44.39
N CYS A 44 19.86 13.51 45.58
CA CYS A 44 19.62 12.08 45.74
C CYS A 44 18.17 11.68 46.07
N ARG A 45 17.25 12.64 46.16
CA ARG A 45 15.82 12.35 46.22
C ARG A 45 15.10 12.77 44.91
N TYR A 46 15.63 12.29 43.80
CA TYR A 46 14.83 12.28 42.59
C TYR A 46 13.79 11.17 42.75
N ASP A 47 12.60 11.54 43.23
CA ASP A 47 11.45 10.64 43.34
C ASP A 47 11.17 10.06 41.95
N ARG A 48 11.57 8.80 41.75
CA ARG A 48 11.36 8.03 40.51
C ARG A 48 9.89 7.66 40.27
N ARG A 49 8.95 8.29 40.93
CA ARG A 49 7.56 8.14 40.57
C ARG A 49 7.31 9.07 39.36
N PRO A 50 6.92 8.52 38.22
CA PRO A 50 6.55 9.37 37.09
C PRO A 50 5.43 10.30 37.57
N ARG A 51 5.62 11.60 37.39
CA ARG A 51 4.57 12.59 37.70
C ARG A 51 3.31 12.19 36.94
N ARG A 52 2.15 12.46 37.52
CA ARG A 52 0.84 12.13 36.91
C ARG A 52 0.72 12.64 35.47
N LEU A 53 1.36 13.77 35.17
CA LEU A 53 1.53 14.35 33.81
C LEU A 53 2.33 13.46 32.87
N ASP A 54 3.40 12.79 33.37
CA ASP A 54 4.24 11.91 32.53
C ASP A 54 3.49 10.61 32.18
N ARG A 55 2.58 10.17 33.04
CA ARG A 55 1.68 9.02 32.75
C ARG A 55 0.57 9.38 31.78
N GLU A 56 -0.02 10.56 31.87
CA GLU A 56 -1.01 11.05 30.89
C GLU A 56 -0.38 11.30 29.53
N TYR A 57 0.85 11.86 29.49
CA TYR A 57 1.58 12.07 28.24
C TYR A 57 2.07 10.74 27.61
N ALA A 58 2.48 9.76 28.44
CA ALA A 58 2.85 8.42 27.95
C ALA A 58 1.63 7.63 27.42
N MET A 59 0.41 7.94 27.88
CA MET A 59 -0.83 7.34 27.37
C MET A 59 -1.30 7.93 26.03
N THR A 60 -0.74 9.07 25.59
CA THR A 60 -1.12 9.75 24.34
C THR A 60 -0.15 9.50 23.18
N LEU A 61 1.03 8.95 23.42
CA LEU A 61 1.96 8.55 22.36
C LEU A 61 1.62 7.13 21.87
N GLN A 62 0.60 7.03 21.03
CA GLN A 62 0.30 5.79 20.34
C GLN A 62 1.19 5.72 19.08
N TYR A 63 2.23 4.89 19.12
CA TYR A 63 3.06 4.65 17.95
C TYR A 63 2.26 3.85 16.90
N GLN A 64 2.45 4.22 15.63
CA GLN A 64 1.82 3.51 14.52
C GLN A 64 2.39 2.09 14.39
N THR A 65 1.50 1.15 14.09
CA THR A 65 1.85 -0.19 13.64
C THR A 65 1.93 -0.22 12.12
N ILE A 66 2.45 -1.30 11.54
CA ILE A 66 2.49 -1.43 10.07
C ILE A 66 1.07 -1.46 9.46
N ALA A 67 0.06 -1.91 10.20
CA ALA A 67 -1.34 -1.87 9.76
C ALA A 67 -1.85 -0.43 9.60
N ASP A 68 -1.43 0.47 10.49
CA ASP A 68 -1.82 1.89 10.45
C ASP A 68 -1.16 2.65 9.27
N CYS A 69 -0.13 2.05 8.65
CA CYS A 69 0.53 2.58 7.46
C CYS A 69 -0.17 2.19 6.15
N VAL A 70 -1.22 1.36 6.20
CA VAL A 70 -2.03 1.01 5.03
C VAL A 70 -3.00 2.16 4.76
N GLY A 71 -2.91 2.73 3.57
CA GLY A 71 -3.69 3.92 3.22
C GLY A 71 -2.91 5.22 3.39
N ASN A 72 -3.62 6.34 3.46
CA ASN A 72 -3.06 7.70 3.51
C ASN A 72 -1.97 7.94 2.45
N THR A 73 -2.16 7.33 1.28
CA THR A 73 -1.19 7.42 0.19
C THR A 73 -1.19 8.81 -0.42
N PRO A 74 -0.04 9.30 -0.93
CA PRO A 74 0.03 10.60 -1.58
C PRO A 74 -0.85 10.67 -2.83
N LEU A 75 -1.45 11.84 -3.06
CA LEU A 75 -2.07 12.20 -4.32
C LEU A 75 -1.21 13.31 -4.95
N VAL A 76 -0.54 13.01 -6.08
CA VAL A 76 0.45 13.91 -6.68
C VAL A 76 -0.03 14.42 -8.03
N ARG A 77 0.25 15.71 -8.31
CA ARG A 77 -0.09 16.34 -9.59
C ARG A 77 0.93 15.98 -10.66
N LEU A 78 0.48 15.60 -11.85
CA LEU A 78 1.34 15.52 -13.03
C LEU A 78 1.71 16.93 -13.49
N GLN A 79 2.94 17.13 -13.93
CA GLN A 79 3.46 18.45 -14.28
C GLN A 79 3.84 18.59 -15.75
N ARG A 80 4.45 17.55 -16.33
CA ARG A 80 5.08 17.61 -17.66
C ARG A 80 4.26 16.92 -18.76
N MET A 81 3.58 15.84 -18.41
CA MET A 81 2.82 15.04 -19.38
C MET A 81 1.55 15.71 -19.89
N MET A 82 1.06 16.72 -19.19
CA MET A 82 -0.23 17.35 -19.48
C MET A 82 -0.17 18.40 -20.60
N GLY A 83 1.03 18.96 -20.88
CA GLY A 83 1.13 20.12 -21.77
C GLY A 83 0.41 21.36 -21.20
N THR A 84 -0.09 22.23 -22.08
CA THR A 84 -0.85 23.42 -21.67
C THR A 84 -2.34 23.06 -21.62
N THR A 85 -2.91 23.02 -20.41
CA THR A 85 -4.32 22.71 -20.14
C THR A 85 -4.80 23.40 -18.87
N SER A 86 -6.10 23.71 -18.79
CA SER A 86 -6.75 24.16 -17.56
C SER A 86 -7.04 23.02 -16.58
N ASN A 87 -6.86 21.76 -17.00
CA ASN A 87 -7.15 20.58 -16.20
C ASN A 87 -6.03 20.24 -15.22
N THR A 88 -6.38 19.55 -14.15
CA THR A 88 -5.43 19.00 -13.16
C THR A 88 -5.57 17.48 -13.14
N ILE A 89 -4.53 16.75 -13.58
CA ILE A 89 -4.48 15.29 -13.44
C ILE A 89 -3.65 14.96 -12.20
N LEU A 90 -4.22 14.14 -11.35
CA LEU A 90 -3.63 13.69 -10.10
C LEU A 90 -3.42 12.18 -10.14
N LEU A 91 -2.34 11.68 -9.57
CA LEU A 91 -2.06 10.25 -9.45
C LEU A 91 -2.00 9.84 -7.98
N LYS A 92 -2.88 8.90 -7.60
CA LYS A 92 -2.91 8.30 -6.26
C LYS A 92 -1.84 7.23 -6.15
N LEU A 93 -0.79 7.46 -5.37
CA LEU A 93 0.40 6.61 -5.31
C LEU A 93 0.19 5.40 -4.39
N GLU A 94 -0.63 4.44 -4.79
CA GLU A 94 -0.93 3.23 -4.02
C GLU A 94 0.28 2.28 -3.84
N GLY A 95 1.35 2.50 -4.55
CA GLY A 95 2.64 1.84 -4.33
C GLY A 95 3.31 2.19 -3.00
N ASN A 96 2.83 3.21 -2.31
CA ASN A 96 3.33 3.63 -1.00
C ASN A 96 2.72 2.83 0.16
N ASN A 97 1.74 1.98 -0.10
CA ASN A 97 1.28 1.02 0.90
C ASN A 97 2.41 0.02 1.28
N PRO A 98 2.41 -0.55 2.49
CA PRO A 98 3.50 -1.39 3.00
C PRO A 98 3.88 -2.60 2.12
N ALA A 99 2.92 -3.35 1.58
CA ALA A 99 3.18 -4.43 0.62
C ALA A 99 3.30 -3.94 -0.83
N GLY A 100 3.25 -2.62 -1.05
CA GLY A 100 3.56 -1.97 -2.32
C GLY A 100 2.41 -1.87 -3.30
N SER A 101 1.16 -2.04 -2.89
CA SER A 101 0.03 -1.94 -3.81
C SER A 101 -1.28 -1.52 -3.16
N VAL A 102 -2.27 -1.16 -4.02
CA VAL A 102 -3.65 -0.91 -3.61
C VAL A 102 -4.30 -2.11 -2.90
N LYS A 103 -3.78 -3.32 -3.10
CA LYS A 103 -4.35 -4.55 -2.55
C LYS A 103 -4.15 -4.68 -1.05
N ASP A 104 -3.26 -3.89 -0.46
CA ASP A 104 -3.05 -3.83 0.97
C ASP A 104 -4.33 -3.40 1.70
N ARG A 105 -5.07 -2.45 1.11
CA ARG A 105 -6.33 -1.95 1.66
C ARG A 105 -7.43 -3.05 1.74
N PRO A 106 -7.83 -3.68 0.62
CA PRO A 106 -8.84 -4.73 0.69
C PRO A 106 -8.36 -5.97 1.45
N ALA A 107 -7.08 -6.35 1.40
CA ALA A 107 -6.56 -7.50 2.14
C ALA A 107 -6.73 -7.29 3.66
N LEU A 108 -6.29 -6.15 4.18
CA LEU A 108 -6.46 -5.83 5.60
C LEU A 108 -7.94 -5.69 5.98
N SER A 109 -8.76 -5.07 5.12
CA SER A 109 -10.20 -4.90 5.35
C SER A 109 -10.94 -6.23 5.43
N MET A 110 -10.72 -7.14 4.47
CA MET A 110 -11.38 -8.45 4.44
C MET A 110 -11.09 -9.26 5.71
N ILE A 111 -9.83 -9.30 6.16
CA ILE A 111 -9.46 -10.02 7.38
C ILE A 111 -10.04 -9.33 8.61
N THR A 112 -9.83 -8.02 8.78
CA THR A 112 -10.29 -7.29 9.96
C THR A 112 -11.81 -7.34 10.11
N ARG A 113 -12.56 -7.20 9.03
CA ARG A 113 -14.03 -7.24 9.08
C ARG A 113 -14.58 -8.64 9.29
N ALA A 114 -13.90 -9.67 8.78
CA ALA A 114 -14.25 -11.07 9.08
C ALA A 114 -14.01 -11.39 10.56
N GLU A 115 -12.93 -10.88 11.18
CA GLU A 115 -12.70 -10.95 12.62
C GLU A 115 -13.83 -10.27 13.43
N LEU A 116 -14.17 -9.02 13.06
CA LEU A 116 -15.21 -8.26 13.75
C LEU A 116 -16.58 -8.95 13.70
N ARG A 117 -16.84 -9.73 12.66
CA ARG A 117 -18.05 -10.56 12.54
C ARG A 117 -17.94 -11.92 13.21
N GLY A 118 -16.82 -12.25 13.84
CA GLY A 118 -16.56 -13.55 14.45
C GLY A 118 -16.51 -14.72 13.45
N GLN A 119 -16.23 -14.43 12.18
CA GLN A 119 -16.14 -15.43 11.12
C GLN A 119 -14.80 -16.15 11.09
N ILE A 120 -13.77 -15.51 11.60
CA ILE A 120 -12.40 -15.98 11.76
C ILE A 120 -11.81 -15.46 13.08
N VAL A 121 -10.85 -16.19 13.62
CA VAL A 121 -10.08 -15.77 14.80
C VAL A 121 -8.58 -15.96 14.54
N PRO A 122 -7.69 -15.17 15.18
CA PRO A 122 -6.24 -15.37 15.05
C PRO A 122 -5.83 -16.84 15.27
N GLY A 123 -4.98 -17.35 14.38
CA GLY A 123 -4.59 -18.76 14.33
C GLY A 123 -5.34 -19.59 13.28
N ASP A 124 -6.50 -19.12 12.78
CA ASP A 124 -7.20 -19.80 11.68
C ASP A 124 -6.38 -19.80 10.39
N THR A 125 -6.73 -20.71 9.50
CA THR A 125 -6.14 -20.79 8.16
C THR A 125 -7.01 -20.04 7.15
N LEU A 126 -6.42 -19.09 6.44
CA LEU A 126 -7.03 -18.38 5.32
C LEU A 126 -6.49 -18.93 4.00
N ILE A 127 -7.35 -19.01 2.99
CA ILE A 127 -7.02 -19.55 1.66
C ILE A 127 -7.39 -18.51 0.61
N GLU A 128 -6.53 -18.32 -0.39
CA GLU A 128 -6.89 -17.50 -1.56
C GLU A 128 -6.17 -18.00 -2.82
N ALA A 129 -6.92 -18.07 -3.93
CA ALA A 129 -6.36 -18.34 -5.25
C ALA A 129 -5.94 -17.04 -5.91
N THR A 130 -4.63 -16.77 -5.93
CA THR A 130 -4.10 -15.52 -6.49
C THR A 130 -2.60 -15.57 -6.77
N SER A 131 -2.15 -15.07 -7.90
CA SER A 131 -0.75 -15.02 -8.31
C SER A 131 -0.16 -13.61 -8.31
N GLY A 132 -0.94 -12.60 -7.87
CA GLY A 132 -0.57 -11.20 -7.96
C GLY A 132 -0.45 -10.48 -6.62
N ASN A 133 -0.54 -9.16 -6.67
CA ASN A 133 -0.40 -8.28 -5.50
C ASN A 133 -1.42 -8.58 -4.40
N THR A 134 -2.57 -9.18 -4.72
CA THR A 134 -3.52 -9.62 -3.70
C THR A 134 -2.91 -10.68 -2.78
N GLY A 135 -2.16 -11.64 -3.34
CA GLY A 135 -1.47 -12.66 -2.54
C GLY A 135 -0.42 -12.05 -1.61
N ILE A 136 0.40 -11.11 -2.12
CA ILE A 136 1.40 -10.42 -1.30
C ILE A 136 0.73 -9.64 -0.16
N ALA A 137 -0.35 -8.91 -0.48
CA ALA A 137 -1.08 -8.12 0.50
C ALA A 137 -1.79 -8.99 1.56
N LEU A 138 -2.38 -10.12 1.14
CA LEU A 138 -3.02 -11.07 2.07
C LEU A 138 -1.99 -11.76 2.96
N ALA A 139 -0.82 -12.14 2.41
CA ALA A 139 0.27 -12.70 3.20
C ALA A 139 0.75 -11.70 4.27
N MET A 140 0.95 -10.43 3.92
CA MET A 140 1.28 -9.36 4.86
C MET A 140 0.18 -9.18 5.92
N ALA A 141 -1.08 -9.05 5.51
CA ALA A 141 -2.18 -8.81 6.44
C ALA A 141 -2.40 -10.00 7.38
N ALA A 142 -2.25 -11.24 6.89
CA ALA A 142 -2.29 -12.45 7.71
C ALA A 142 -1.15 -12.49 8.73
N ALA A 143 0.09 -12.13 8.34
CA ALA A 143 1.22 -12.04 9.25
C ALA A 143 0.99 -11.00 10.36
N ILE A 144 0.48 -9.82 10.03
CA ILE A 144 0.15 -8.75 10.99
C ILE A 144 -0.89 -9.24 12.01
N LYS A 145 -1.89 -9.99 11.55
CA LYS A 145 -3.07 -10.38 12.32
C LYS A 145 -2.95 -11.76 12.98
N GLY A 146 -1.85 -12.50 12.73
CA GLY A 146 -1.62 -13.82 13.34
C GLY A 146 -2.42 -14.96 12.70
N TYR A 147 -2.71 -14.89 11.41
CA TYR A 147 -3.35 -15.96 10.63
C TYR A 147 -2.33 -16.82 9.87
N ARG A 148 -2.67 -18.06 9.63
CA ARG A 148 -1.99 -18.88 8.64
C ARG A 148 -2.54 -18.55 7.25
N MET A 149 -1.67 -18.31 6.26
CA MET A 149 -2.09 -17.96 4.91
C MET A 149 -1.64 -19.02 3.92
N ILE A 150 -2.57 -19.60 3.18
CA ILE A 150 -2.32 -20.51 2.06
C ILE A 150 -2.68 -19.77 0.78
N LEU A 151 -1.74 -19.65 -0.13
CA LEU A 151 -1.93 -19.03 -1.44
C LEU A 151 -1.75 -20.07 -2.54
N ILE A 152 -2.74 -20.17 -3.41
CA ILE A 152 -2.76 -21.14 -4.51
C ILE A 152 -2.56 -20.40 -5.82
N MET A 153 -1.60 -20.82 -6.63
CA MET A 153 -1.27 -20.16 -7.87
C MET A 153 -0.61 -21.09 -8.89
N PRO A 154 -0.64 -20.75 -10.20
CA PRO A 154 0.10 -21.48 -11.20
C PRO A 154 1.62 -21.43 -10.96
N ASP A 155 2.30 -22.52 -11.29
CA ASP A 155 3.74 -22.72 -11.10
C ASP A 155 4.60 -21.74 -11.91
N ASN A 156 4.10 -21.24 -13.03
CA ASN A 156 4.75 -20.23 -13.88
C ASN A 156 4.62 -18.78 -13.33
N SER A 157 4.06 -18.60 -12.14
CA SER A 157 4.03 -17.29 -11.47
C SER A 157 5.43 -16.79 -11.14
N SER A 158 5.63 -15.45 -11.14
CA SER A 158 6.94 -14.82 -10.97
C SER A 158 7.64 -15.24 -9.67
N ALA A 159 8.95 -15.47 -9.75
CA ALA A 159 9.79 -15.90 -8.63
C ALA A 159 9.81 -14.85 -7.51
N GLU A 160 9.82 -13.56 -7.87
CA GLU A 160 9.83 -12.45 -6.92
C GLU A 160 8.55 -12.40 -6.10
N ARG A 161 7.38 -12.64 -6.74
CA ARG A 161 6.09 -12.69 -6.04
C ARG A 161 6.03 -13.86 -5.07
N LYS A 162 6.47 -15.05 -5.52
CA LYS A 162 6.55 -16.23 -4.65
C LYS A 162 7.45 -15.95 -3.45
N ALA A 163 8.64 -15.39 -3.68
CA ALA A 163 9.57 -15.03 -2.62
C ALA A 163 8.98 -14.00 -1.63
N ALA A 164 8.29 -12.97 -2.12
CA ALA A 164 7.64 -11.99 -1.27
C ALA A 164 6.54 -12.59 -0.39
N MET A 165 5.66 -13.44 -0.95
CA MET A 165 4.61 -14.11 -0.21
C MET A 165 5.18 -15.07 0.85
N THR A 166 6.21 -15.84 0.49
CA THR A 166 6.91 -16.74 1.43
C THR A 166 7.62 -15.96 2.54
N ALA A 167 8.21 -14.79 2.22
CA ALA A 167 8.85 -13.93 3.23
C ALA A 167 7.87 -13.43 4.30
N TYR A 168 6.60 -13.23 3.96
CA TYR A 168 5.53 -12.95 4.92
C TYR A 168 5.00 -14.20 5.64
N GLY A 169 5.55 -15.39 5.37
CA GLY A 169 5.17 -16.64 6.02
C GLY A 169 3.98 -17.38 5.36
N ALA A 170 3.55 -16.98 4.16
CA ALA A 170 2.50 -17.70 3.46
C ALA A 170 3.01 -19.06 2.92
N GLU A 171 2.17 -20.08 3.04
CA GLU A 171 2.32 -21.37 2.38
C GLU A 171 1.86 -21.25 0.93
N LEU A 172 2.70 -21.71 -0.03
CA LEU A 172 2.37 -21.68 -1.44
C LEU A 172 2.03 -23.07 -1.95
N ILE A 173 0.83 -23.22 -2.54
CA ILE A 173 0.44 -24.41 -3.27
C ILE A 173 0.47 -24.06 -4.76
N LEU A 174 1.29 -24.78 -5.52
CA LEU A 174 1.43 -24.55 -6.95
C LEU A 174 0.58 -25.56 -7.72
N VAL A 175 -0.26 -25.05 -8.61
CA VAL A 175 -0.97 -25.85 -9.62
C VAL A 175 -0.20 -25.76 -10.94
N SER A 176 -0.46 -26.69 -11.84
CA SER A 176 0.20 -26.68 -13.15
C SER A 176 -0.21 -25.42 -13.94
N LYS A 177 0.65 -25.01 -14.88
CA LYS A 177 0.34 -23.89 -15.79
C LYS A 177 -0.95 -24.16 -16.59
N ASP A 178 -1.23 -25.41 -16.93
CA ASP A 178 -2.40 -25.80 -17.74
C ASP A 178 -3.70 -25.71 -16.93
N GLU A 179 -3.66 -26.02 -15.64
CA GLU A 179 -4.80 -25.77 -14.72
C GLU A 179 -5.04 -24.27 -14.50
N GLY A 180 -4.00 -23.48 -14.55
CA GLY A 180 -4.06 -22.03 -14.48
C GLY A 180 -4.72 -21.50 -13.19
N MET A 181 -5.28 -20.29 -13.29
CA MET A 181 -5.96 -19.66 -12.15
C MET A 181 -7.34 -20.30 -11.86
N GLU A 182 -7.94 -20.96 -12.80
CA GLU A 182 -9.20 -21.67 -12.63
C GLU A 182 -8.99 -22.90 -11.76
N GLY A 183 -8.01 -23.75 -12.08
CA GLY A 183 -7.64 -24.87 -11.22
C GLY A 183 -7.20 -24.45 -9.82
N ALA A 184 -6.54 -23.29 -9.68
CA ALA A 184 -6.22 -22.74 -8.36
C ALA A 184 -7.47 -22.38 -7.54
N ARG A 185 -8.51 -21.83 -8.18
CA ARG A 185 -9.80 -21.54 -7.51
C ARG A 185 -10.53 -22.80 -7.11
N ASP A 186 -10.63 -23.77 -8.02
CA ASP A 186 -11.28 -25.05 -7.76
C ASP A 186 -10.62 -25.78 -6.59
N LEU A 187 -9.29 -25.68 -6.48
CA LEU A 187 -8.56 -26.25 -5.36
C LEU A 187 -8.84 -25.48 -4.06
N ALA A 188 -8.91 -24.16 -4.09
CA ALA A 188 -9.25 -23.35 -2.92
C ALA A 188 -10.65 -23.70 -2.39
N ASP A 189 -11.63 -23.83 -3.28
CA ASP A 189 -13.00 -24.17 -2.93
C ASP A 189 -13.10 -25.60 -2.34
N ARG A 190 -12.38 -26.57 -2.92
CA ARG A 190 -12.28 -27.92 -2.35
C ARG A 190 -11.68 -27.92 -0.95
N MET A 191 -10.56 -27.20 -0.77
CA MET A 191 -9.91 -27.10 0.53
C MET A 191 -10.84 -26.48 1.59
N GLN A 192 -11.62 -25.47 1.21
CA GLN A 192 -12.62 -24.89 2.10
C GLN A 192 -13.74 -25.91 2.43
N ALA A 193 -14.24 -26.63 1.45
CA ALA A 193 -15.26 -27.66 1.66
C ALA A 193 -14.77 -28.80 2.57
N GLU A 194 -13.48 -29.12 2.52
CA GLU A 194 -12.79 -30.08 3.40
C GLU A 194 -12.51 -29.51 4.81
N GLY A 195 -12.84 -28.25 5.09
CA GLY A 195 -12.60 -27.61 6.39
C GLY A 195 -11.14 -27.24 6.65
N ARG A 196 -10.29 -27.15 5.62
CA ARG A 196 -8.85 -26.84 5.72
C ARG A 196 -8.53 -25.36 5.91
N GLY A 197 -9.53 -24.51 5.77
CA GLY A 197 -9.40 -23.06 5.95
C GLY A 197 -10.58 -22.32 5.35
N LYS A 198 -10.53 -20.99 5.41
CA LYS A 198 -11.56 -20.10 4.88
C LYS A 198 -11.05 -19.35 3.64
N VAL A 199 -11.80 -19.40 2.56
CA VAL A 199 -11.56 -18.60 1.35
C VAL A 199 -12.12 -17.19 1.57
N LEU A 200 -11.34 -16.17 1.25
CA LEU A 200 -11.74 -14.76 1.41
C LEU A 200 -12.52 -14.24 0.21
N ASP A 201 -12.25 -14.75 -0.99
CA ASP A 201 -12.92 -14.44 -2.27
C ASP A 201 -12.98 -12.94 -2.60
N GLN A 202 -11.87 -12.40 -3.06
CA GLN A 202 -11.75 -10.99 -3.42
C GLN A 202 -12.75 -10.48 -4.48
N PHE A 203 -13.38 -11.38 -5.24
CA PHE A 203 -14.31 -11.04 -6.33
C PHE A 203 -15.79 -10.99 -5.87
N ALA A 204 -16.09 -11.58 -4.72
CA ALA A 204 -17.45 -11.62 -4.15
C ALA A 204 -17.53 -10.96 -2.77
N ASN A 205 -16.40 -10.69 -2.12
CA ASN A 205 -16.33 -10.17 -0.77
C ASN A 205 -16.63 -8.66 -0.74
N GLY A 206 -17.72 -8.26 -0.10
CA GLY A 206 -18.12 -6.87 0.07
C GLY A 206 -17.11 -6.01 0.85
N ASP A 207 -16.24 -6.62 1.65
CA ASP A 207 -15.21 -5.90 2.40
C ASP A 207 -14.08 -5.38 1.49
N ASN A 208 -13.98 -5.88 0.25
CA ASN A 208 -13.06 -5.35 -0.75
C ASN A 208 -13.47 -3.92 -1.19
N PRO A 209 -14.66 -3.66 -1.75
CA PRO A 209 -15.07 -2.28 -2.03
C PRO A 209 -15.23 -1.43 -0.77
N GLU A 210 -15.60 -2.00 0.36
CA GLU A 210 -15.74 -1.28 1.62
C GLU A 210 -14.41 -0.68 2.10
N ALA A 211 -13.27 -1.33 1.85
CA ALA A 211 -11.95 -0.76 2.09
C ALA A 211 -11.76 0.60 1.38
N HIS A 212 -12.22 0.68 0.15
CA HIS A 212 -12.08 1.88 -0.67
C HIS A 212 -13.13 2.95 -0.34
N TYR A 213 -14.32 2.53 0.08
CA TYR A 213 -15.35 3.43 0.57
C TYR A 213 -14.92 4.14 1.86
N THR A 214 -14.30 3.40 2.77
CA THR A 214 -13.88 3.95 4.08
C THR A 214 -12.51 4.61 4.09
N SER A 215 -11.70 4.45 3.02
CA SER A 215 -10.35 5.03 2.96
C SER A 215 -10.06 5.77 1.65
N THR A 216 -9.96 5.10 0.51
CA THR A 216 -9.54 5.71 -0.77
C THR A 216 -10.45 6.85 -1.21
N GLY A 217 -11.76 6.68 -1.10
CA GLY A 217 -12.74 7.71 -1.44
C GLY A 217 -12.59 8.97 -0.57
N PRO A 218 -12.63 8.85 0.77
CA PRO A 218 -12.38 9.96 1.69
C PRO A 218 -11.04 10.65 1.46
N GLU A 219 -9.96 9.89 1.27
CA GLU A 219 -8.64 10.45 1.00
C GLU A 219 -8.62 11.30 -0.28
N ILE A 220 -9.18 10.79 -1.38
CA ILE A 220 -9.25 11.54 -2.64
C ILE A 220 -10.08 12.82 -2.45
N TRP A 221 -11.25 12.73 -1.83
CA TRP A 221 -12.11 13.86 -1.58
C TRP A 221 -11.40 14.95 -0.76
N GLN A 222 -10.77 14.56 0.35
CA GLN A 222 -10.03 15.47 1.21
C GLN A 222 -8.81 16.07 0.50
N GLN A 223 -8.01 15.25 -0.19
CA GLN A 223 -6.79 15.68 -0.87
C GLN A 223 -7.05 16.59 -2.08
N THR A 224 -8.25 16.53 -2.64
CA THR A 224 -8.70 17.44 -3.70
C THR A 224 -9.51 18.63 -3.16
N ALA A 225 -9.70 18.74 -1.83
CA ALA A 225 -10.59 19.72 -1.21
C ALA A 225 -12.00 19.71 -1.84
N GLY A 226 -12.50 18.52 -2.24
CA GLY A 226 -13.81 18.34 -2.85
C GLY A 226 -13.92 18.83 -4.31
N THR A 227 -12.81 19.19 -4.97
CA THR A 227 -12.84 19.70 -6.36
C THR A 227 -12.79 18.60 -7.42
N VAL A 228 -12.77 17.32 -7.01
CA VAL A 228 -12.76 16.19 -7.96
C VAL A 228 -13.98 16.22 -8.87
N THR A 229 -13.74 16.15 -10.18
CA THR A 229 -14.80 16.12 -11.22
C THR A 229 -14.90 14.75 -11.91
N HIS A 230 -13.77 14.05 -12.05
CA HIS A 230 -13.70 12.74 -12.70
C HIS A 230 -12.80 11.82 -11.89
N PHE A 231 -13.24 10.61 -11.63
CA PHE A 231 -12.40 9.57 -11.04
C PHE A 231 -12.11 8.48 -12.08
N VAL A 232 -10.84 8.27 -12.39
CA VAL A 232 -10.40 7.33 -13.44
C VAL A 232 -9.72 6.12 -12.79
N SER A 233 -10.26 4.92 -13.02
CA SER A 233 -9.77 3.69 -12.38
C SER A 233 -9.72 2.50 -13.33
N SER A 234 -8.58 1.81 -13.33
CA SER A 234 -8.42 0.51 -13.98
C SER A 234 -9.24 -0.56 -13.25
N MET A 235 -10.03 -1.33 -14.00
CA MET A 235 -10.92 -2.36 -13.46
C MET A 235 -10.25 -3.74 -13.45
N GLY A 236 -9.91 -4.23 -12.25
CA GLY A 236 -9.48 -5.62 -11.99
C GLY A 236 -10.59 -6.38 -11.27
N THR A 237 -10.50 -6.50 -9.94
CA THR A 237 -11.60 -7.04 -9.11
C THR A 237 -12.81 -6.10 -9.03
N THR A 238 -12.67 -4.89 -9.50
CA THR A 238 -13.60 -3.76 -9.42
C THR A 238 -13.75 -3.12 -8.04
N GLY A 239 -13.20 -3.69 -6.98
CA GLY A 239 -13.35 -3.16 -5.61
C GLY A 239 -12.99 -1.67 -5.47
N THR A 240 -11.87 -1.24 -6.07
CA THR A 240 -11.43 0.16 -6.01
C THR A 240 -12.47 1.11 -6.61
N ILE A 241 -12.94 0.83 -7.83
CA ILE A 241 -13.89 1.71 -8.50
C ILE A 241 -15.26 1.67 -7.80
N MET A 242 -15.69 0.52 -7.30
CA MET A 242 -16.97 0.39 -6.59
C MET A 242 -17.00 1.14 -5.27
N GLY A 243 -15.99 0.95 -4.43
CA GLY A 243 -15.95 1.64 -3.13
C GLY A 243 -15.72 3.14 -3.26
N THR A 244 -14.78 3.54 -4.12
CA THR A 244 -14.46 4.96 -4.34
C THR A 244 -15.62 5.71 -5.00
N SER A 245 -16.26 5.12 -6.04
CA SER A 245 -17.41 5.74 -6.69
C SER A 245 -18.59 5.95 -5.74
N ARG A 246 -18.87 4.95 -4.90
CA ARG A 246 -19.92 5.08 -3.88
C ARG A 246 -19.69 6.31 -3.00
N TYR A 247 -18.50 6.44 -2.44
CA TYR A 247 -18.16 7.57 -1.58
C TYR A 247 -18.22 8.91 -2.33
N LEU A 248 -17.58 9.00 -3.51
CA LEU A 248 -17.52 10.25 -4.26
C LEU A 248 -18.90 10.71 -4.75
N LYS A 249 -19.75 9.80 -5.22
CA LYS A 249 -21.13 10.11 -5.65
C LYS A 249 -22.03 10.53 -4.46
N GLU A 250 -21.79 10.02 -3.26
CA GLU A 250 -22.47 10.48 -2.03
C GLU A 250 -22.05 11.90 -1.64
N GLN A 251 -20.81 12.32 -1.92
CA GLN A 251 -20.34 13.67 -1.67
C GLN A 251 -20.78 14.64 -2.77
N ASN A 252 -20.69 14.25 -4.02
CA ASN A 252 -21.11 15.02 -5.18
C ASN A 252 -21.57 14.06 -6.31
N PRO A 253 -22.88 14.00 -6.62
CA PRO A 253 -23.41 13.11 -7.65
C PRO A 253 -22.92 13.40 -9.06
N ASP A 254 -22.41 14.62 -9.32
CA ASP A 254 -21.92 15.05 -10.63
C ASP A 254 -20.51 14.50 -10.97
N VAL A 255 -19.79 13.94 -9.99
CA VAL A 255 -18.48 13.32 -10.23
C VAL A 255 -18.61 12.18 -11.23
N GLN A 256 -17.90 12.27 -12.34
CA GLN A 256 -17.90 11.26 -13.40
C GLN A 256 -16.97 10.10 -13.04
N ILE A 257 -17.48 8.90 -13.05
CA ILE A 257 -16.73 7.68 -12.74
C ILE A 257 -16.34 6.98 -14.05
N VAL A 258 -15.04 6.92 -14.32
CA VAL A 258 -14.51 6.36 -15.56
C VAL A 258 -13.75 5.07 -15.27
N GLY A 259 -14.29 3.95 -15.74
CA GLY A 259 -13.67 2.64 -15.68
C GLY A 259 -12.78 2.38 -16.89
N LEU A 260 -11.66 1.68 -16.70
CA LEU A 260 -10.79 1.24 -17.78
C LEU A 260 -10.72 -0.27 -17.83
N GLN A 261 -10.88 -0.82 -19.03
CA GLN A 261 -10.70 -2.25 -19.31
C GLN A 261 -9.75 -2.42 -20.51
N PRO A 262 -9.08 -3.57 -20.67
CA PRO A 262 -8.28 -3.83 -21.85
C PRO A 262 -9.13 -3.82 -23.13
N MET A 263 -8.60 -3.35 -24.25
CA MET A 263 -9.18 -3.61 -25.56
C MET A 263 -9.31 -5.11 -25.79
N GLU A 264 -10.21 -5.51 -26.67
CA GLU A 264 -10.34 -6.91 -27.07
C GLU A 264 -8.99 -7.45 -27.58
N GLY A 265 -8.60 -8.64 -27.10
CA GLY A 265 -7.30 -9.25 -27.39
C GLY A 265 -6.08 -8.64 -26.66
N ALA A 266 -6.22 -7.53 -25.94
CA ALA A 266 -5.14 -6.95 -25.18
C ALA A 266 -5.02 -7.58 -23.76
N SER A 267 -3.77 -7.76 -23.30
CA SER A 267 -3.48 -8.24 -21.93
C SER A 267 -2.74 -7.17 -21.15
N ILE A 268 -3.40 -6.57 -20.17
CA ILE A 268 -2.79 -5.56 -19.30
C ILE A 268 -2.73 -6.09 -17.86
N PRO A 269 -1.55 -6.30 -17.26
CA PRO A 269 -1.44 -6.81 -15.90
C PRO A 269 -2.26 -5.98 -14.89
N GLY A 270 -3.17 -6.66 -14.18
CA GLY A 270 -4.01 -6.03 -13.15
C GLY A 270 -5.27 -5.34 -13.63
N ILE A 271 -5.53 -5.32 -14.93
CA ILE A 271 -6.80 -4.90 -15.53
C ILE A 271 -7.42 -6.11 -16.24
N ARG A 272 -8.74 -6.22 -16.24
CA ARG A 272 -9.46 -7.30 -16.92
C ARG A 272 -10.66 -6.76 -17.69
N ARG A 273 -10.87 -7.32 -18.90
CA ARG A 273 -12.16 -7.26 -19.57
C ARG A 273 -12.92 -8.52 -19.13
N TRP A 274 -13.99 -8.32 -18.39
CA TRP A 274 -14.78 -9.41 -17.87
C TRP A 274 -15.88 -9.79 -18.88
N PRO A 275 -15.98 -11.07 -19.28
CA PRO A 275 -17.19 -11.59 -19.88
C PRO A 275 -18.36 -11.43 -18.90
N TYR A 276 -19.56 -11.24 -19.44
CA TYR A 276 -20.74 -10.96 -18.60
C TYR A 276 -20.98 -12.04 -17.52
N GLU A 277 -20.77 -13.29 -17.87
CA GLU A 277 -20.96 -14.46 -16.99
C GLU A 277 -19.94 -14.53 -15.86
N TYR A 278 -18.79 -13.84 -16.00
CA TYR A 278 -17.68 -13.87 -15.02
C TYR A 278 -17.46 -12.53 -14.32
N LEU A 279 -18.42 -11.60 -14.46
CA LEU A 279 -18.34 -10.33 -13.74
C LEU A 279 -18.17 -10.56 -12.24
N PRO A 280 -17.25 -9.83 -11.55
CA PRO A 280 -17.15 -9.89 -10.12
C PRO A 280 -18.51 -9.61 -9.46
N LYS A 281 -18.89 -10.42 -8.46
CA LYS A 281 -20.19 -10.24 -7.76
C LYS A 281 -20.33 -8.90 -7.04
N ILE A 282 -19.18 -8.24 -6.75
CA ILE A 282 -19.14 -6.91 -6.15
C ILE A 282 -19.35 -5.79 -7.18
N TYR A 283 -19.37 -6.08 -8.49
CA TYR A 283 -19.49 -5.07 -9.53
C TYR A 283 -20.95 -4.59 -9.69
N GLN A 284 -21.13 -3.28 -9.74
CA GLN A 284 -22.41 -2.60 -9.97
C GLN A 284 -22.21 -1.64 -11.17
N SER A 285 -22.81 -1.99 -12.29
CA SER A 285 -22.60 -1.27 -13.56
C SER A 285 -23.12 0.16 -13.54
N ASP A 286 -24.20 0.41 -12.79
CA ASP A 286 -24.83 1.73 -12.58
C ASP A 286 -23.95 2.75 -11.87
N ARG A 287 -22.86 2.30 -11.25
CA ARG A 287 -21.87 3.17 -10.57
C ARG A 287 -20.77 3.68 -11.50
N VAL A 288 -20.70 3.21 -12.74
CA VAL A 288 -19.66 3.58 -13.70
C VAL A 288 -20.30 4.35 -14.86
N ASP A 289 -20.03 5.64 -14.92
CA ASP A 289 -20.65 6.51 -15.92
C ASP A 289 -20.08 6.29 -17.34
N ARG A 290 -18.81 5.90 -17.44
CA ARG A 290 -18.14 5.66 -18.72
C ARG A 290 -17.09 4.55 -18.59
N ILE A 291 -16.99 3.69 -19.62
CA ILE A 291 -15.92 2.69 -19.75
C ILE A 291 -15.07 3.04 -20.96
N ILE A 292 -13.74 3.03 -20.80
CA ILE A 292 -12.76 3.27 -21.85
C ILE A 292 -11.96 1.99 -22.10
N ASP A 293 -11.89 1.58 -23.36
CA ASP A 293 -11.03 0.49 -23.80
C ASP A 293 -9.59 1.00 -23.93
N MET A 294 -8.65 0.29 -23.25
CA MET A 294 -7.25 0.65 -23.16
C MET A 294 -6.37 -0.33 -23.92
N GLY A 295 -5.56 0.19 -24.84
CA GLY A 295 -4.54 -0.59 -25.54
C GLY A 295 -3.37 -0.92 -24.64
N GLN A 296 -2.80 -2.12 -24.79
CA GLN A 296 -1.61 -2.53 -24.03
C GLN A 296 -0.43 -1.59 -24.28
N THR A 297 -0.11 -1.33 -25.55
CA THR A 297 1.01 -0.46 -25.95
C THR A 297 0.88 0.94 -25.35
N GLU A 298 -0.30 1.53 -25.39
CA GLU A 298 -0.56 2.87 -24.83
C GLU A 298 -0.37 2.88 -23.31
N ALA A 299 -0.87 1.85 -22.61
CA ALA A 299 -0.71 1.74 -21.17
C ALA A 299 0.78 1.60 -20.78
N GLU A 300 1.55 0.78 -21.50
CA GLU A 300 2.98 0.60 -21.29
C GLU A 300 3.79 1.85 -21.62
N GLU A 301 3.49 2.53 -22.73
CA GLU A 301 4.17 3.76 -23.12
C GLU A 301 3.90 4.87 -22.13
N THR A 302 2.66 5.03 -21.67
CA THR A 302 2.30 6.01 -20.63
C THR A 302 3.01 5.68 -19.31
N MET A 303 3.12 4.42 -18.93
CA MET A 303 3.90 4.00 -17.75
C MET A 303 5.38 4.41 -17.89
N ARG A 304 6.01 4.18 -19.06
CA ARG A 304 7.40 4.58 -19.29
C ARG A 304 7.57 6.11 -19.27
N ARG A 305 6.60 6.85 -19.80
CA ARG A 305 6.57 8.31 -19.76
C ARG A 305 6.44 8.83 -18.33
N LEU A 306 5.57 8.25 -17.51
CA LEU A 306 5.45 8.60 -16.08
C LEU A 306 6.80 8.50 -15.36
N ALA A 307 7.58 7.44 -15.64
CA ALA A 307 8.90 7.31 -15.05
C ALA A 307 9.89 8.37 -15.54
N ARG A 308 9.93 8.65 -16.86
CA ARG A 308 10.91 9.56 -17.46
C ARG A 308 10.56 11.03 -17.32
N GLU A 309 9.28 11.36 -17.37
CA GLU A 309 8.81 12.76 -17.41
C GLU A 309 8.35 13.26 -16.03
N GLU A 310 7.77 12.39 -15.19
CA GLU A 310 7.22 12.76 -13.89
C GLU A 310 8.01 12.18 -12.70
N GLY A 311 9.00 11.29 -12.96
CA GLY A 311 9.74 10.60 -11.91
C GLY A 311 8.91 9.56 -11.13
N ILE A 312 7.79 9.12 -11.69
CA ILE A 312 6.85 8.20 -11.03
C ILE A 312 7.02 6.81 -11.61
N PHE A 313 7.60 5.89 -10.83
CA PHE A 313 7.75 4.49 -11.21
C PHE A 313 6.53 3.68 -10.78
N CYS A 314 5.71 3.24 -11.74
CA CYS A 314 4.44 2.58 -11.49
C CYS A 314 4.20 1.38 -12.42
N GLY A 315 3.15 0.59 -12.17
CA GLY A 315 2.78 -0.55 -13.01
C GLY A 315 2.02 -0.16 -14.27
N VAL A 316 1.91 -1.10 -15.24
CA VAL A 316 1.22 -0.88 -16.52
C VAL A 316 -0.23 -0.45 -16.32
N SER A 317 -0.94 -1.01 -15.32
CA SER A 317 -2.31 -0.59 -15.01
C SER A 317 -2.42 0.88 -14.60
N SER A 318 -1.39 1.44 -13.97
CA SER A 318 -1.33 2.87 -13.64
C SER A 318 -1.10 3.72 -14.88
N GLY A 319 -0.22 3.24 -15.78
CA GLY A 319 -0.05 3.81 -17.11
C GLY A 319 -1.39 3.88 -17.84
N GLY A 320 -2.16 2.79 -17.82
CA GLY A 320 -3.52 2.77 -18.38
C GLY A 320 -4.45 3.80 -17.74
N SER A 321 -4.47 3.89 -16.39
CA SER A 321 -5.31 4.86 -15.68
C SER A 321 -4.95 6.32 -16.07
N VAL A 322 -3.65 6.62 -16.14
CA VAL A 322 -3.19 7.96 -16.55
C VAL A 322 -3.47 8.23 -18.04
N ALA A 323 -3.28 7.24 -18.92
CA ALA A 323 -3.65 7.37 -20.34
C ALA A 323 -5.14 7.69 -20.49
N GLY A 324 -6.01 7.00 -19.74
CA GLY A 324 -7.44 7.31 -19.70
C GLY A 324 -7.72 8.73 -19.20
N ALA A 325 -7.07 9.16 -18.12
CA ALA A 325 -7.21 10.53 -17.61
C ALA A 325 -6.73 11.58 -18.62
N LEU A 326 -5.64 11.31 -19.34
CA LEU A 326 -5.15 12.20 -20.41
C LEU A 326 -6.11 12.26 -21.60
N ARG A 327 -6.82 11.17 -21.94
CA ARG A 327 -7.87 11.18 -22.97
C ARG A 327 -9.05 12.06 -22.53
N ILE A 328 -9.56 11.86 -21.30
CA ILE A 328 -10.65 12.69 -20.74
C ILE A 328 -10.24 14.16 -20.68
N ALA A 329 -9.02 14.47 -20.25
CA ALA A 329 -8.54 15.87 -20.16
C ALA A 329 -8.47 16.61 -21.51
N ARG A 330 -8.56 15.91 -22.67
CA ARG A 330 -8.69 16.52 -24.01
C ARG A 330 -10.13 16.86 -24.36
N GLU A 331 -11.09 16.30 -23.64
CA GLU A 331 -12.53 16.43 -23.89
C GLU A 331 -13.18 17.45 -22.94
N VAL A 332 -12.50 17.81 -21.85
CA VAL A 332 -13.03 18.66 -20.77
C VAL A 332 -12.08 19.80 -20.41
N GLU A 333 -12.60 20.84 -19.76
CA GLU A 333 -11.83 21.97 -19.25
C GLU A 333 -12.07 22.17 -17.74
N ASN A 334 -11.09 22.76 -17.05
CA ASN A 334 -11.15 23.07 -15.62
C ASN A 334 -11.50 21.86 -14.73
N ALA A 335 -11.13 20.66 -15.17
CA ALA A 335 -11.41 19.42 -14.48
C ALA A 335 -10.28 18.98 -13.56
N THR A 336 -10.65 18.36 -12.42
CA THR A 336 -9.75 17.68 -11.51
C THR A 336 -9.96 16.17 -11.65
N LEU A 337 -8.93 15.47 -12.14
CA LEU A 337 -8.99 14.07 -12.56
C LEU A 337 -8.02 13.20 -11.74
N PRO A 338 -8.38 12.71 -10.55
CA PRO A 338 -7.63 11.67 -9.88
C PRO A 338 -7.62 10.37 -10.70
N ALA A 339 -6.42 9.88 -11.01
CA ALA A 339 -6.17 8.56 -11.58
C ALA A 339 -5.56 7.64 -10.51
N HIS A 340 -5.95 6.36 -10.52
CA HIS A 340 -5.47 5.41 -9.55
C HIS A 340 -4.16 4.75 -10.02
N GLY A 341 -3.08 4.82 -9.20
CA GLY A 341 -1.75 4.33 -9.53
C GLY A 341 -1.26 3.17 -8.65
N ARG A 342 -0.56 2.20 -9.24
CA ARG A 342 0.13 1.08 -8.59
C ARG A 342 1.63 1.21 -8.75
N ARG A 343 2.43 0.74 -7.78
CA ARG A 343 3.86 0.55 -7.98
C ARG A 343 4.11 -0.65 -8.92
N GLN A 344 5.11 -0.54 -9.78
CA GLN A 344 5.59 -1.66 -10.58
C GLN A 344 6.43 -2.60 -9.71
N GLU A 345 6.22 -3.92 -9.84
CA GLU A 345 7.16 -4.92 -9.36
C GLU A 345 8.43 -4.84 -10.23
N ARG A 346 9.59 -4.97 -9.60
CA ARG A 346 10.89 -4.90 -10.30
C ARG A 346 10.98 -6.05 -11.32
N ALA A 347 11.43 -5.74 -12.51
CA ALA A 347 12.11 -6.56 -13.51
C ALA A 347 11.37 -7.07 -14.76
N ASP A 348 10.07 -7.35 -14.83
CA ASP A 348 9.53 -8.06 -16.00
C ASP A 348 9.02 -7.20 -17.16
N SER A 349 8.94 -5.87 -17.04
CA SER A 349 8.38 -4.99 -18.07
C SER A 349 9.34 -3.94 -18.64
N CYS A 350 10.63 -4.03 -18.30
CA CYS A 350 11.67 -3.13 -18.86
C CYS A 350 12.58 -3.82 -19.89
N ARG A 351 12.25 -5.05 -20.35
CA ARG A 351 12.96 -5.73 -21.45
C ARG A 351 12.24 -5.52 -22.77
#